data_0cffab75384d07238f96663ac65932b2
#
_entry.id   0cffab75384d07238f96663ac65932b2
#
_cell.length_a   1.000
_cell.length_b   1.000
_cell.length_c   1.000
_cell.angle_alpha   90.00
_cell.angle_beta   90.00
_cell.angle_gamma   90.00
#
_symmetry.space_group_name_H-M   'P 1'
#
loop_
_entity.id
_entity.type
_entity.pdbx_description
1 polymer ?
#
loop_
_entity_poly.entity_id
_entity_poly.type
_entity_poly.pdbx_seq_one_letter_code
_entity_poly.pdbx_strand_id
1 'polypeptide(L)'
;MVFFAQGTPMKTAAHLLRSKAHQSVHTITPEASVFDAIKLMADKNIGALLVMEADEVAGIITERDYARKVVLMSRSSKQTTVREIMTSAVMYVGPEQTSEECMVLMTENRLRHLPVIDGGRLLGIISIGDLVKDIIAEQRFTIEQLEHYISGERG
;
A
#
# COMPACT_ATOMS: atom_id res chain seq x y z
N MET A 1 9.30 -23.35 -12.36
CA MET A 1 9.38 -22.84 -12.65
C MET A 1 9.85 -22.32 -13.13
N VAL A 2 9.90 -22.30 -13.25
CA VAL A 2 10.33 -21.93 -13.74
C VAL A 2 10.63 -21.20 -14.55
N PHE A 3 10.43 -21.08 -14.86
CA PHE A 3 10.41 -20.52 -15.88
C PHE A 3 10.42 -19.16 -15.83
N PHE A 4 9.92 -18.59 -14.82
CA PHE A 4 10.04 -17.35 -14.57
C PHE A 4 11.37 -16.86 -14.46
N ALA A 5 12.24 -17.62 -13.87
CA ALA A 5 13.59 -17.25 -13.68
C ALA A 5 14.28 -16.97 -14.97
N GLN A 6 13.73 -17.44 -16.06
CA GLN A 6 14.37 -17.25 -17.31
C GLN A 6 13.93 -16.06 -18.08
N GLY A 7 12.80 -15.56 -17.82
CA GLY A 7 12.32 -14.55 -18.69
C GLY A 7 11.81 -13.33 -18.03
N THR A 8 11.22 -13.47 -16.85
CA THR A 8 10.54 -12.37 -16.24
C THR A 8 10.91 -12.30 -14.79
N PRO A 9 11.80 -11.40 -14.41
CA PRO A 9 12.12 -11.25 -13.01
C PRO A 9 10.88 -10.87 -12.24
N MET A 10 10.73 -11.42 -11.05
CA MET A 10 9.62 -11.07 -10.19
C MET A 10 9.73 -9.61 -9.81
N LYS A 11 8.60 -8.93 -9.85
CA LYS A 11 8.57 -7.54 -9.43
C LYS A 11 8.66 -7.46 -7.91
N THR A 12 9.30 -6.43 -7.43
CA THR A 12 9.50 -6.20 -6.01
C THR A 12 8.72 -4.98 -5.55
N ALA A 13 8.61 -4.83 -4.23
CA ALA A 13 8.00 -3.65 -3.65
C ALA A 13 8.67 -2.37 -4.14
N ALA A 14 10.00 -2.37 -4.22
CA ALA A 14 10.73 -1.21 -4.74
C ALA A 14 10.32 -0.88 -6.18
N HIS A 15 10.16 -1.90 -7.00
CA HIS A 15 9.74 -1.71 -8.38
C HIS A 15 8.33 -1.12 -8.45
N LEU A 16 7.41 -1.64 -7.63
CA LEU A 16 6.05 -1.13 -7.58
C LEU A 16 6.00 0.34 -7.18
N LEU A 17 6.83 0.74 -6.22
CA LEU A 17 6.91 2.14 -5.82
C LEU A 17 7.40 3.03 -6.95
N ARG A 18 8.41 2.57 -7.70
CA ARG A 18 8.94 3.34 -8.81
C ARG A 18 7.94 3.51 -9.96
N SER A 19 7.06 2.55 -10.13
CA SER A 19 6.08 2.61 -11.21
C SER A 19 4.83 3.41 -10.87
N LYS A 20 4.67 3.86 -9.64
CA LYS A 20 3.50 4.67 -9.27
C LYS A 20 3.64 6.06 -9.86
N ALA A 21 2.54 6.55 -10.41
CA ALA A 21 2.51 7.88 -11.02
C ALA A 21 2.74 8.98 -9.97
N HIS A 22 2.21 8.78 -8.77
CA HIS A 22 2.40 9.72 -7.68
C HIS A 22 2.98 8.96 -6.50
N GLN A 23 4.17 9.36 -6.09
CA GLN A 23 4.87 8.69 -5.01
C GLN A 23 4.80 9.42 -3.68
N SER A 24 4.04 10.50 -3.62
CA SER A 24 3.94 11.23 -2.37
C SER A 24 3.17 10.40 -1.33
N VAL A 25 3.78 10.24 -0.17
CA VAL A 25 3.16 9.55 0.94
C VAL A 25 2.61 10.59 1.87
N HIS A 26 1.32 10.47 2.16
CA HIS A 26 0.68 11.41 3.09
C HIS A 26 0.73 10.83 4.49
N THR A 27 1.22 11.62 5.41
CA THR A 27 1.40 11.21 6.80
C THR A 27 0.72 12.18 7.73
N ILE A 28 0.56 11.78 8.98
CA ILE A 28 0.01 12.65 10.01
C ILE A 28 0.73 12.34 11.31
N THR A 29 0.69 13.29 12.25
CA THR A 29 1.33 13.09 13.55
C THR A 29 0.34 12.45 14.52
N PRO A 30 0.84 11.71 15.54
CA PRO A 30 -0.04 11.05 16.51
C PRO A 30 -0.89 12.02 17.31
N GLU A 31 -0.43 13.25 17.48
CA GLU A 31 -1.14 14.23 18.31
C GLU A 31 -2.20 15.03 17.54
N ALA A 32 -2.26 14.85 16.23
CA ALA A 32 -3.28 15.50 15.42
C ALA A 32 -4.66 14.93 15.76
N SER A 33 -5.69 15.70 15.49
CA SER A 33 -7.06 15.22 15.71
C SER A 33 -7.46 14.23 14.63
N VAL A 34 -8.33 13.32 14.98
CA VAL A 34 -8.90 12.39 14.01
C VAL A 34 -9.64 13.16 12.91
N PHE A 35 -10.25 14.29 13.27
CA PHE A 35 -10.91 15.14 12.28
C PHE A 35 -9.94 15.59 11.19
N ASP A 36 -8.74 16.04 11.58
CA ASP A 36 -7.73 16.47 10.63
C ASP A 36 -7.26 15.31 9.76
N ALA A 37 -7.15 14.12 10.33
CA ALA A 37 -6.76 12.93 9.59
C ALA A 37 -7.79 12.59 8.51
N ILE A 38 -9.06 12.59 8.87
CA ILE A 38 -10.15 12.28 7.94
C ILE A 38 -10.25 13.35 6.87
N LYS A 39 -10.05 14.61 7.23
CA LYS A 39 -10.06 15.71 6.27
C LYS A 39 -8.95 15.53 5.25
N LEU A 40 -7.75 15.17 5.69
CA LEU A 40 -6.63 14.92 4.80
C LEU A 40 -6.92 13.73 3.87
N MET A 41 -7.48 12.66 4.39
CA MET A 41 -7.86 11.50 3.57
C MET A 41 -8.87 11.90 2.50
N ALA A 42 -9.86 12.72 2.87
CA ALA A 42 -10.86 13.17 1.92
C ALA A 42 -10.25 14.07 0.85
N ASP A 43 -9.41 15.03 1.27
CA ASP A 43 -8.77 15.97 0.34
C ASP A 43 -7.86 15.27 -0.66
N LYS A 44 -7.19 14.21 -0.24
CA LYS A 44 -6.26 13.47 -1.09
C LYS A 44 -6.89 12.23 -1.73
N ASN A 45 -8.13 11.95 -1.41
CA ASN A 45 -8.86 10.79 -1.92
C ASN A 45 -8.14 9.48 -1.64
N ILE A 46 -7.73 9.31 -0.39
CA ILE A 46 -7.06 8.11 0.09
C ILE A 46 -7.75 7.61 1.33
N GLY A 47 -7.60 6.32 1.63
CA GLY A 47 -8.29 5.68 2.75
C GLY A 47 -7.41 5.36 3.94
N ALA A 48 -6.14 5.76 3.91
CA ALA A 48 -5.20 5.46 4.98
C ALA A 48 -4.11 6.50 5.04
N LEU A 49 -3.61 6.75 6.26
CA LEU A 49 -2.47 7.63 6.49
C LEU A 49 -1.49 6.93 7.40
N LEU A 50 -0.21 7.05 7.11
CA LEU A 50 0.81 6.61 8.04
C LEU A 50 0.95 7.67 9.13
N VAL A 51 1.07 7.19 10.36
CA VAL A 51 1.26 8.05 11.50
C VAL A 51 2.75 8.06 11.81
N MET A 52 3.36 9.24 11.68
CA MET A 52 4.80 9.38 11.87
C MET A 52 5.11 10.17 13.13
N GLU A 53 6.04 9.66 13.90
CA GLU A 53 6.55 10.35 15.07
C GLU A 53 8.04 10.52 14.84
N ALA A 54 8.49 11.74 14.65
CA ALA A 54 9.83 12.05 14.15
C ALA A 54 10.00 11.34 12.79
N ASP A 55 11.02 10.53 12.62
CA ASP A 55 11.24 9.84 11.35
C ASP A 55 10.79 8.38 11.38
N GLU A 56 10.05 8.00 12.42
CA GLU A 56 9.61 6.62 12.57
C GLU A 56 8.11 6.45 12.36
N VAL A 57 7.73 5.31 11.82
CA VAL A 57 6.32 4.97 11.67
C VAL A 57 5.77 4.55 13.03
N ALA A 58 4.87 5.35 13.58
CA ALA A 58 4.25 5.05 14.86
C ALA A 58 3.01 4.19 14.70
N GLY A 59 2.33 4.28 13.56
CA GLY A 59 1.11 3.53 13.33
C GLY A 59 0.52 3.81 11.97
N ILE A 60 -0.68 3.33 11.78
CA ILE A 60 -1.47 3.61 10.59
C ILE A 60 -2.90 3.91 11.03
N ILE A 61 -3.53 4.89 10.40
CA ILE A 61 -4.92 5.22 10.64
C ILE A 61 -5.68 5.09 9.34
N THR A 62 -6.83 4.43 9.38
CA THR A 62 -7.65 4.18 8.20
C THR A 62 -9.06 4.68 8.40
N GLU A 63 -9.80 4.81 7.30
CA GLU A 63 -11.22 5.14 7.37
C GLU A 63 -11.98 4.09 8.17
N ARG A 64 -11.53 2.85 8.13
CA ARG A 64 -12.13 1.77 8.89
C ARG A 64 -11.94 1.98 10.40
N ASP A 65 -10.76 2.43 10.81
CA ASP A 65 -10.50 2.79 12.20
C ASP A 65 -11.45 3.89 12.65
N TYR A 66 -11.63 4.88 11.79
CA TYR A 66 -12.52 5.99 12.09
C TYR A 66 -13.95 5.51 12.31
N ALA A 67 -14.45 4.68 11.41
CA ALA A 67 -15.81 4.16 11.52
C ALA A 67 -16.00 3.34 12.80
N ARG A 68 -15.07 2.46 13.08
CA ARG A 68 -15.20 1.51 14.20
C ARG A 68 -14.85 2.08 15.55
N LYS A 69 -13.89 2.98 15.62
CA LYS A 69 -13.34 3.45 16.89
C LYS A 69 -13.77 4.86 17.26
N VAL A 70 -14.36 5.59 16.32
CA VAL A 70 -14.84 6.96 16.58
C VAL A 70 -16.34 7.03 16.39
N VAL A 71 -16.83 6.78 15.16
CA VAL A 71 -18.26 6.93 14.87
C VAL A 71 -19.10 5.94 15.69
N LEU A 72 -18.77 4.67 15.64
CA LEU A 72 -19.55 3.65 16.36
C LEU A 72 -19.40 3.73 17.88
N MET A 73 -18.35 4.39 18.36
CA MET A 73 -18.11 4.55 19.79
C MET A 73 -18.58 5.91 20.30
N SER A 74 -19.25 6.68 19.45
CA SER A 74 -19.79 8.00 19.80
C SER A 74 -18.72 8.97 20.32
N ARG A 75 -17.52 8.90 19.74
CA ARG A 75 -16.43 9.79 20.14
C ARG A 75 -16.40 11.03 19.24
N SER A 76 -15.84 12.11 19.76
CA SER A 76 -15.71 13.33 19.02
C SER A 76 -14.48 13.30 18.11
N SER A 77 -14.68 13.50 16.82
CA SER A 77 -13.58 13.53 15.85
C SER A 77 -12.58 14.63 16.14
N LYS A 78 -13.06 15.75 16.65
CA LYS A 78 -12.19 16.91 16.93
C LYS A 78 -11.45 16.81 18.25
N GLN A 79 -11.94 15.99 19.17
CA GLN A 79 -11.33 15.83 20.49
C GLN A 79 -10.63 14.50 20.70
N THR A 80 -10.63 13.66 19.69
CA THR A 80 -9.93 12.38 19.74
C THR A 80 -8.65 12.52 18.92
N THR A 81 -7.51 12.09 19.49
CA THR A 81 -6.25 12.17 18.77
C THR A 81 -6.07 10.92 17.91
N VAL A 82 -5.24 11.06 16.88
CA VAL A 82 -4.88 9.95 16.00
C VAL A 82 -4.28 8.81 16.83
N ARG A 83 -3.45 9.13 17.81
CA ARG A 83 -2.80 8.12 18.67
C ARG A 83 -3.81 7.20 19.35
N GLU A 84 -4.96 7.74 19.72
CA GLU A 84 -5.97 6.96 20.44
C GLU A 84 -6.63 5.89 19.60
N ILE A 85 -6.65 6.04 18.28
CA ILE A 85 -7.36 5.08 17.43
C ILE A 85 -6.47 4.39 16.38
N MET A 86 -5.24 4.85 16.18
CA MET A 86 -4.36 4.25 15.19
C MET A 86 -4.03 2.81 15.54
N THR A 87 -3.68 2.04 14.54
CA THR A 87 -3.13 0.70 14.74
C THR A 87 -1.63 0.84 14.87
N SER A 88 -1.08 0.43 16.01
CA SER A 88 0.35 0.57 16.29
C SER A 88 1.21 -0.56 15.77
N ALA A 89 0.66 -1.77 15.72
CA ALA A 89 1.39 -2.93 15.21
C ALA A 89 1.29 -2.92 13.68
N VAL A 90 2.09 -2.08 13.05
CA VAL A 90 2.04 -1.90 11.60
C VAL A 90 2.81 -3.02 10.92
N MET A 91 2.14 -3.74 10.03
CA MET A 91 2.80 -4.72 9.20
C MET A 91 3.41 -3.99 8.00
N TYR A 92 4.64 -4.32 7.67
CA TYR A 92 5.35 -3.66 6.58
C TYR A 92 6.20 -4.68 5.80
N VAL A 93 6.69 -4.24 4.65
CA VAL A 93 7.55 -5.08 3.81
C VAL A 93 8.84 -4.32 3.51
N GLY A 94 9.88 -5.07 3.18
CA GLY A 94 11.13 -4.47 2.70
C GLY A 94 11.05 -4.25 1.18
N PRO A 95 11.97 -3.46 0.63
CA PRO A 95 11.93 -3.12 -0.80
C PRO A 95 12.15 -4.33 -1.71
N GLU A 96 12.79 -5.37 -1.20
CA GLU A 96 13.09 -6.55 -2.00
C GLU A 96 12.02 -7.62 -1.97
N GLN A 97 10.98 -7.45 -1.17
CA GLN A 97 9.90 -8.43 -1.15
C GLN A 97 9.13 -8.38 -2.44
N THR A 98 8.74 -9.56 -2.93
CA THR A 98 8.08 -9.67 -4.22
C THR A 98 6.62 -9.23 -4.14
N SER A 99 6.05 -8.87 -5.28
CA SER A 99 4.65 -8.50 -5.34
C SER A 99 3.76 -9.66 -4.87
N GLU A 100 4.17 -10.90 -5.14
CA GLU A 100 3.41 -12.06 -4.68
C GLU A 100 3.43 -12.16 -3.16
N GLU A 101 4.59 -11.94 -2.54
CA GLU A 101 4.69 -11.94 -1.08
C GLU A 101 3.83 -10.83 -0.47
N CYS A 102 3.82 -9.67 -1.09
CA CYS A 102 2.99 -8.56 -0.63
C CYS A 102 1.50 -8.91 -0.73
N MET A 103 1.10 -9.56 -1.81
CA MET A 103 -0.28 -9.98 -2.00
C MET A 103 -0.71 -10.98 -0.93
N VAL A 104 0.16 -11.94 -0.62
CA VAL A 104 -0.12 -12.93 0.42
C VAL A 104 -0.31 -12.26 1.76
N LEU A 105 0.58 -11.34 2.12
CA LEU A 105 0.48 -10.61 3.39
C LEU A 105 -0.83 -9.81 3.48
N MET A 106 -1.18 -9.11 2.42
CA MET A 106 -2.42 -8.34 2.39
C MET A 106 -3.64 -9.23 2.51
N THR A 107 -3.63 -10.36 1.80
CA THR A 107 -4.75 -11.29 1.79
C THR A 107 -4.93 -11.96 3.14
N GLU A 108 -3.85 -12.50 3.69
CA GLU A 108 -3.91 -13.22 4.96
C GLU A 108 -4.25 -12.33 6.14
N ASN A 109 -3.83 -11.08 6.09
CA ASN A 109 -4.05 -10.15 7.19
C ASN A 109 -5.15 -9.13 6.92
N ARG A 110 -5.84 -9.27 5.79
CA ARG A 110 -6.95 -8.38 5.39
C ARG A 110 -6.54 -6.90 5.37
N LEU A 111 -5.36 -6.66 4.84
CA LEU A 111 -4.82 -5.31 4.71
C LEU A 111 -4.98 -4.83 3.28
N ARG A 112 -5.14 -3.54 3.11
CA ARG A 112 -5.22 -2.92 1.78
C ARG A 112 -4.01 -2.06 1.46
N HIS A 113 -3.16 -1.85 2.45
CA HIS A 113 -1.98 -1.01 2.33
C HIS A 113 -0.83 -1.65 3.08
N LEU A 114 0.37 -1.57 2.50
CA LEU A 114 1.60 -2.02 3.15
C LEU A 114 2.65 -0.93 3.02
N PRO A 115 3.16 -0.43 4.12
CA PRO A 115 4.33 0.45 4.08
C PRO A 115 5.54 -0.35 3.63
N VAL A 116 6.40 0.30 2.87
CA VAL A 116 7.68 -0.28 2.46
C VAL A 116 8.76 0.44 3.27
N ILE A 117 9.46 -0.30 4.10
CA ILE A 117 10.45 0.25 5.02
C ILE A 117 11.78 -0.45 4.80
N ASP A 118 12.85 0.34 4.75
CA ASP A 118 14.19 -0.19 4.60
C ASP A 118 15.08 0.46 5.65
N GLY A 119 15.65 -0.36 6.53
CA GLY A 119 16.52 0.14 7.58
C GLY A 119 15.86 1.17 8.51
N GLY A 120 14.59 0.98 8.80
CA GLY A 120 13.83 1.92 9.62
C GLY A 120 13.30 3.13 8.89
N ARG A 121 13.58 3.24 7.58
CA ARG A 121 13.22 4.37 6.77
C ARG A 121 12.04 4.07 5.90
N LEU A 122 11.03 4.91 5.95
CA LEU A 122 9.86 4.76 5.11
C LEU A 122 10.19 5.13 3.67
N LEU A 123 9.98 4.21 2.73
CA LEU A 123 10.17 4.45 1.31
C LEU A 123 8.88 4.82 0.60
N GLY A 124 7.76 4.30 1.06
CA GLY A 124 6.46 4.57 0.45
C GLY A 124 5.41 3.60 0.93
N ILE A 125 4.25 3.63 0.30
CA ILE A 125 3.14 2.72 0.59
C ILE A 125 2.70 2.03 -0.68
N ILE A 126 2.46 0.74 -0.59
CA ILE A 126 1.88 -0.05 -1.68
C ILE A 126 0.44 -0.35 -1.30
N SER A 127 -0.50 -0.11 -2.21
CA SER A 127 -1.89 -0.45 -2.00
C SER A 127 -2.25 -1.72 -2.76
N ILE A 128 -3.38 -2.32 -2.39
CA ILE A 128 -3.88 -3.48 -3.12
C ILE A 128 -4.19 -3.09 -4.57
N GLY A 129 -4.61 -1.85 -4.80
CA GLY A 129 -4.83 -1.34 -6.16
C GLY A 129 -3.56 -1.33 -6.99
N ASP A 130 -2.42 -0.98 -6.37
CA ASP A 130 -1.14 -1.00 -7.06
C ASP A 130 -0.77 -2.41 -7.51
N LEU A 131 -1.02 -3.40 -6.66
CA LEU A 131 -0.75 -4.80 -6.97
C LEU A 131 -1.66 -5.31 -8.08
N VAL A 132 -2.93 -4.95 -8.03
CA VAL A 132 -3.89 -5.36 -9.06
C VAL A 132 -3.51 -4.77 -10.42
N LYS A 133 -3.12 -3.51 -10.46
CA LYS A 133 -2.67 -2.89 -11.70
C LYS A 133 -1.46 -3.58 -12.27
N ASP A 134 -0.54 -3.97 -11.42
CA ASP A 134 0.66 -4.67 -11.84
C ASP A 134 0.34 -6.03 -12.43
N ILE A 135 -0.55 -6.78 -11.79
CA ILE A 135 -0.98 -8.09 -12.26
C ILE A 135 -1.65 -7.97 -13.63
N ILE A 136 -2.52 -6.97 -13.79
CA ILE A 136 -3.20 -6.74 -15.07
C ILE A 136 -2.19 -6.40 -16.16
N ALA A 137 -1.23 -5.56 -15.86
CA ALA A 137 -0.20 -5.17 -16.81
C ALA A 137 0.63 -6.39 -17.25
N GLU A 138 0.99 -7.26 -16.31
CA GLU A 138 1.73 -8.47 -16.63
C GLU A 138 0.92 -9.42 -17.50
N GLN A 139 -0.36 -9.58 -17.22
CA GLN A 139 -1.22 -10.45 -18.00
C GLN A 139 -1.38 -9.91 -19.43
N ARG A 140 -1.53 -8.61 -19.59
CA ARG A 140 -1.61 -8.00 -20.92
C ARG A 140 -0.33 -8.20 -21.71
N PHE A 141 0.81 -8.02 -21.06
CA PHE A 141 2.10 -8.22 -21.68
C PHE A 141 2.25 -9.67 -22.15
N THR A 142 1.85 -10.62 -21.31
CA THR A 142 1.91 -12.04 -21.65
C THR A 142 1.03 -12.35 -22.85
N ILE A 143 -0.19 -11.82 -22.88
CA ILE A 143 -1.10 -12.03 -24.00
C ILE A 143 -0.50 -11.44 -25.27
N GLU A 144 0.05 -10.26 -25.23
CA GLU A 144 0.68 -9.65 -26.40
C GLU A 144 1.86 -10.46 -26.92
N GLN A 145 2.65 -11.01 -26.02
CA GLN A 145 3.77 -11.85 -26.40
C GLN A 145 3.28 -13.13 -27.11
N LEU A 146 2.22 -13.73 -26.60
CA LEU A 146 1.66 -14.93 -27.22
C LEU A 146 1.07 -14.63 -28.58
N GLU A 147 0.38 -13.52 -28.72
CA GLU A 147 -0.18 -13.11 -30.00
C GLU A 147 0.91 -12.86 -31.02
N HIS A 148 1.97 -12.19 -30.61
CA HIS A 148 3.08 -11.90 -31.48
C HIS A 148 3.78 -13.19 -31.94
N TYR A 149 3.94 -14.14 -31.04
CA TYR A 149 4.55 -15.42 -31.35
C TYR A 149 3.71 -16.18 -32.39
N ILE A 150 2.40 -16.22 -32.20
CA ILE A 150 1.50 -16.88 -33.15
C ILE A 150 1.54 -16.20 -34.51
N SER A 151 1.55 -14.89 -34.54
CA SER A 151 1.64 -14.14 -35.78
C SER A 151 2.94 -14.41 -36.49
N GLY A 152 4.03 -14.50 -35.76
CA GLY A 152 5.34 -14.80 -36.31
C GLY A 152 5.41 -16.16 -36.95
N GLU A 153 4.74 -17.14 -36.36
CA GLU A 153 4.71 -18.47 -36.94
C GLU A 153 3.92 -18.55 -38.20
N ARG A 154 2.91 -17.72 -38.34
CA ARG A 154 2.09 -17.71 -39.53
C ARG A 154 2.71 -16.93 -40.67
N GLY A 155 3.58 -16.03 -40.31
CA GLY A 155 4.20 -15.20 -41.27
C GLY A 155 5.30 -15.84 -42.01
#